data_b5eec90cdf2a8c2b8fd9bff7c4209bc7
#
_entry.id   b5eec90cdf2a8c2b8fd9bff7c4209bc7
#
_cell.length_a   1.000
_cell.length_b   1.000
_cell.length_c   1.000
_cell.angle_alpha   90.00
_cell.angle_beta   90.00
_cell.angle_gamma   90.00
#
_symmetry.space_group_name_H-M   'P 1'
#
loop_
_entity.id
_entity.type
_entity.pdbx_description
1 polymer ?
#
loop_
_entity_poly.entity_id
_entity_poly.type
_entity_poly.pdbx_seq_one_letter_code
_entity_poly.pdbx_strand_id
1 'polypeptide(L)'
;MTRRSDQEKFDRFTELAARVLGVPIVSLALVGPRHGVVTSSAGLPAPFVLLLAHRFSRRVAASRRPLVIHDARRHPLGANTPAVQDGLVIAYAGVPLFDAGGGTLGTLCVMDTRPRVWTREQLERLYDVAWVLGHAVDWRAPRRPASEPRQWRRPTAGHGTPHPSQG
;
A
#
# COMPACT_ATOMS: atom_id res chain seq x y z
N MET A 1 -0.57 12.78 -10.08
CA MET A 1 0.33 12.52 -11.21
C MET A 1 1.73 12.39 -10.63
N THR A 2 2.25 11.19 -10.57
CA THR A 2 3.60 10.91 -10.05
C THR A 2 4.60 11.53 -11.02
N ARG A 3 5.57 12.28 -10.51
CA ARG A 3 6.60 12.85 -11.37
C ARG A 3 7.43 11.72 -11.99
N ARG A 4 7.84 11.87 -13.25
CA ARG A 4 8.66 10.88 -13.95
C ARG A 4 9.91 10.47 -13.16
N SER A 5 10.52 11.41 -12.44
CA SER A 5 11.66 11.16 -11.56
C SER A 5 11.34 10.26 -10.36
N ASP A 6 10.09 10.30 -9.86
CA ASP A 6 9.70 9.45 -8.72
C ASP A 6 9.40 8.03 -9.20
N GLN A 7 8.81 7.88 -10.39
CA GLN A 7 8.62 6.56 -11.00
C GLN A 7 9.96 5.85 -11.23
N GLU A 8 10.96 6.54 -11.78
CA GLU A 8 12.29 5.98 -12.00
C GLU A 8 12.97 5.52 -10.69
N LYS A 9 12.75 6.22 -9.59
CA LYS A 9 13.27 5.81 -8.28
C LYS A 9 12.60 4.52 -7.79
N PHE A 10 11.28 4.41 -7.96
CA PHE A 10 10.56 3.20 -7.57
C PHE A 10 10.95 2.00 -8.45
N ASP A 11 11.15 2.20 -9.73
CA ASP A 11 11.58 1.14 -10.65
C ASP A 11 12.97 0.63 -10.28
N ARG A 12 13.91 1.53 -10.01
CA ARG A 12 15.25 1.15 -9.49
C ARG A 12 15.17 0.43 -8.14
N PHE A 13 14.26 0.87 -7.26
CA PHE A 13 14.05 0.22 -5.97
C PHE A 13 13.56 -1.20 -6.14
N THR A 14 12.53 -1.44 -6.96
CA THR A 14 12.00 -2.79 -7.18
C THR A 14 13.02 -3.72 -7.83
N GLU A 15 13.82 -3.23 -8.76
CA GLU A 15 14.92 -3.98 -9.34
C GLU A 15 15.99 -4.36 -8.31
N LEU A 16 16.38 -3.43 -7.45
CA LEU A 16 17.34 -3.68 -6.37
C LEU A 16 16.76 -4.67 -5.36
N ALA A 17 15.51 -4.48 -4.95
CA ALA A 17 14.83 -5.37 -4.02
C ALA A 17 14.74 -6.81 -4.55
N ALA A 18 14.47 -7.00 -5.84
CA ALA A 18 14.46 -8.32 -6.47
C ALA A 18 15.82 -9.04 -6.32
N ARG A 19 16.90 -8.31 -6.54
CA ARG A 19 18.25 -8.86 -6.38
C ARG A 19 18.59 -9.17 -4.92
N VAL A 20 18.30 -8.25 -4.01
CA VAL A 20 18.61 -8.42 -2.57
C VAL A 20 17.79 -9.55 -1.95
N LEU A 21 16.52 -9.67 -2.33
CA LEU A 21 15.61 -10.69 -1.81
C LEU A 21 15.75 -12.04 -2.54
N GLY A 22 16.47 -12.08 -3.65
CA GLY A 22 16.69 -13.30 -4.42
C GLY A 22 15.40 -13.89 -4.99
N VAL A 23 14.50 -13.03 -5.49
CA VAL A 23 13.19 -13.39 -6.04
C VAL A 23 13.06 -12.91 -7.48
N PRO A 24 12.33 -13.64 -8.35
CA PRO A 24 12.16 -13.25 -9.73
C PRO A 24 11.26 -12.03 -9.93
N ILE A 25 10.32 -11.78 -9.03
CA ILE A 25 9.33 -10.72 -9.17
C ILE A 25 9.18 -9.94 -7.86
N VAL A 26 9.27 -8.62 -7.96
CA VAL A 26 8.93 -7.68 -6.87
C VAL A 26 7.92 -6.69 -7.39
N SER A 27 6.94 -6.35 -6.58
CA SER A 27 5.97 -5.29 -6.89
C SER A 27 5.77 -4.38 -5.69
N LEU A 28 5.75 -3.09 -5.95
CA LEU A 28 5.43 -2.03 -5.04
C LEU A 28 4.10 -1.40 -5.46
N ALA A 29 3.11 -1.46 -4.61
CA ALA A 29 1.83 -0.79 -4.80
C ALA A 29 1.62 0.25 -3.72
N LEU A 30 1.54 1.53 -4.10
CA LEU A 30 1.31 2.65 -3.21
C LEU A 30 -0.13 3.13 -3.35
N VAL A 31 -0.79 3.33 -2.24
CA VAL A 31 -2.18 3.82 -2.19
C VAL A 31 -2.17 5.24 -1.62
N GLY A 32 -2.38 6.21 -2.47
CA GLY A 32 -2.46 7.61 -2.06
C GLY A 32 -3.90 8.15 -2.15
N PRO A 33 -4.33 9.04 -1.24
CA PRO A 33 -5.69 9.60 -1.24
C PRO A 33 -6.00 10.48 -2.45
N ARG A 34 -4.99 10.89 -3.22
CA ARG A 34 -5.13 11.80 -4.37
C ARG A 34 -4.64 11.25 -5.71
N HIS A 35 -3.93 10.13 -5.74
CA HIS A 35 -3.12 9.76 -6.91
C HIS A 35 -3.42 8.37 -7.47
N GLY A 36 -4.45 7.69 -6.98
CA GLY A 36 -4.65 6.31 -7.40
C GLY A 36 -3.52 5.40 -6.91
N VAL A 37 -3.39 4.27 -7.55
CA VAL A 37 -2.34 3.29 -7.24
C VAL A 37 -1.11 3.62 -8.07
N VAL A 38 -0.01 3.99 -7.42
CA VAL A 38 1.31 4.01 -8.06
C VAL A 38 1.89 2.61 -7.93
N THR A 39 2.21 2.00 -9.05
CA THR A 39 2.80 0.67 -9.08
C THR A 39 4.15 0.70 -9.77
N SER A 40 5.10 0.03 -9.16
CA SER A 40 6.38 -0.32 -9.78
C SER A 40 6.62 -1.80 -9.64
N SER A 41 7.21 -2.43 -10.63
CA SER A 41 7.51 -3.86 -10.56
C SER A 41 8.77 -4.20 -11.33
N ALA A 42 9.48 -5.21 -10.83
CA ALA A 42 10.53 -5.91 -11.54
C ALA A 42 10.08 -7.33 -11.85
N GLY A 43 10.37 -7.82 -13.04
CA GLY A 43 10.12 -9.20 -13.44
C GLY A 43 8.71 -9.54 -13.91
N LEU A 44 7.77 -8.60 -13.90
CA LEU A 44 6.40 -8.82 -14.35
C LEU A 44 5.94 -7.68 -15.28
N PRO A 45 5.35 -7.97 -16.44
CA PRO A 45 4.81 -6.94 -17.32
C PRO A 45 3.71 -6.10 -16.66
N ALA A 46 3.72 -4.78 -16.90
CA ALA A 46 2.84 -3.80 -16.27
C ALA A 46 1.34 -4.15 -16.22
N PRO A 47 0.70 -4.72 -17.27
CA PRO A 47 -0.73 -5.08 -17.24
C PRO A 47 -1.08 -6.09 -16.15
N PHE A 48 -0.19 -7.03 -15.87
CA PHE A 48 -0.42 -8.09 -14.87
C PHE A 48 -0.19 -7.60 -13.44
N VAL A 49 0.69 -6.62 -13.26
CA VAL A 49 0.92 -5.97 -11.95
C VAL A 49 -0.35 -5.33 -11.43
N LEU A 50 -1.08 -4.63 -12.29
CA LEU A 50 -2.34 -3.97 -11.91
C LEU A 50 -3.40 -4.96 -11.42
N LEU A 51 -3.53 -6.11 -12.08
CA LEU A 51 -4.52 -7.13 -11.71
C LEU A 51 -4.18 -7.80 -10.37
N LEU A 52 -2.91 -8.10 -10.14
CA LEU A 52 -2.44 -8.70 -8.88
C LEU A 52 -2.43 -7.69 -7.74
N ALA A 53 -1.95 -6.47 -7.99
CA ALA A 53 -1.96 -5.40 -7.02
C ALA A 53 -3.39 -5.12 -6.52
N HIS A 54 -4.37 -5.26 -7.38
CA HIS A 54 -5.76 -5.00 -7.01
C HIS A 54 -6.33 -6.03 -6.02
N ARG A 55 -5.99 -7.31 -6.12
CA ARG A 55 -6.55 -8.35 -5.24
C ARG A 55 -5.74 -8.58 -3.97
N PHE A 56 -4.46 -8.88 -4.13
CA PHE A 56 -3.61 -9.26 -3.00
C PHE A 56 -3.15 -8.03 -2.20
N SER A 57 -2.68 -6.99 -2.88
CA SER A 57 -2.17 -5.78 -2.23
C SER A 57 -3.26 -5.02 -1.47
N ARG A 58 -4.49 -4.97 -1.99
CA ARG A 58 -5.62 -4.40 -1.25
C ARG A 58 -5.92 -5.16 0.03
N ARG A 59 -5.84 -6.49 -0.02
CA ARG A 59 -6.04 -7.33 1.17
C ARG A 59 -4.97 -7.05 2.22
N VAL A 60 -3.71 -6.98 1.82
CA VAL A 60 -2.58 -6.67 2.71
C VAL A 60 -2.74 -5.28 3.31
N ALA A 61 -3.00 -4.26 2.49
CA ALA A 61 -3.17 -2.88 2.95
C ALA A 61 -4.36 -2.73 3.91
N ALA A 62 -5.50 -3.35 3.60
CA ALA A 62 -6.71 -3.27 4.41
C ALA A 62 -6.57 -4.02 5.74
N SER A 63 -5.98 -5.20 5.73
CA SER A 63 -5.79 -6.01 6.95
C SER A 63 -4.62 -5.51 7.82
N ARG A 64 -3.70 -4.71 7.24
CA ARG A 64 -2.43 -4.30 7.87
C ARG A 64 -1.57 -5.48 8.32
N ARG A 65 -1.75 -6.64 7.69
CA ARG A 65 -1.07 -7.91 8.01
C ARG A 65 -0.44 -8.49 6.75
N PRO A 66 0.63 -9.28 6.90
CA PRO A 66 1.20 -9.98 5.77
C PRO A 66 0.20 -10.98 5.17
N LEU A 67 0.33 -11.21 3.88
CA LEU A 67 -0.33 -12.30 3.18
C LEU A 67 0.75 -13.18 2.55
N VAL A 68 0.76 -14.46 2.92
CA VAL A 68 1.75 -15.44 2.45
C VAL A 68 1.02 -16.57 1.76
N ILE A 69 1.36 -16.82 0.50
CA ILE A 69 0.75 -17.85 -0.35
C ILE A 69 1.88 -18.67 -0.96
N HIS A 70 1.95 -19.94 -0.63
CA HIS A 70 2.98 -20.84 -1.17
C HIS A 70 2.64 -21.37 -2.56
N ASP A 71 1.34 -21.60 -2.81
CA ASP A 71 0.80 -21.98 -4.13
C ASP A 71 -0.57 -21.33 -4.34
N ALA A 72 -0.61 -20.30 -5.16
CA ALA A 72 -1.81 -19.50 -5.41
C ALA A 72 -2.92 -20.26 -6.17
N ARG A 73 -2.58 -21.32 -6.86
CA ARG A 73 -3.56 -22.19 -7.55
C ARG A 73 -4.48 -22.89 -6.55
N ARG A 74 -4.00 -23.11 -5.33
CA ARG A 74 -4.70 -23.76 -4.22
C ARG A 74 -5.28 -22.78 -3.21
N HIS A 75 -5.06 -21.49 -3.41
CA HIS A 75 -5.51 -20.46 -2.47
C HIS A 75 -6.80 -19.79 -2.96
N PRO A 76 -7.81 -19.58 -2.09
CA PRO A 76 -9.11 -19.03 -2.49
C PRO A 76 -9.01 -17.68 -3.21
N LEU A 77 -8.04 -16.83 -2.83
CA LEU A 77 -7.81 -15.53 -3.46
C LEU A 77 -7.10 -15.62 -4.82
N GLY A 78 -6.38 -16.72 -5.07
CA GLY A 78 -5.50 -16.87 -6.22
C GLY A 78 -6.11 -17.69 -7.36
N ALA A 79 -6.84 -18.76 -7.06
CA ALA A 79 -7.25 -19.78 -8.01
C ALA A 79 -7.98 -19.25 -9.27
N ASN A 80 -8.77 -18.17 -9.12
CA ASN A 80 -9.51 -17.54 -10.22
C ASN A 80 -8.85 -16.26 -10.75
N THR A 81 -7.57 -16.05 -10.47
CA THR A 81 -6.84 -14.87 -10.94
C THR A 81 -6.16 -15.18 -12.27
N PRO A 82 -6.35 -14.40 -13.33
CA PRO A 82 -5.75 -14.66 -14.64
C PRO A 82 -4.24 -14.88 -14.58
N ALA A 83 -3.51 -14.06 -13.85
CA ALA A 83 -2.06 -14.20 -13.71
C ALA A 83 -1.63 -15.53 -13.05
N VAL A 84 -2.47 -16.10 -12.20
CA VAL A 84 -2.24 -17.42 -11.60
C VAL A 84 -2.59 -18.53 -12.59
N GLN A 85 -3.71 -18.39 -13.31
CA GLN A 85 -4.14 -19.35 -14.33
C GLN A 85 -3.13 -19.45 -15.49
N ASP A 86 -2.55 -18.31 -15.87
CA ASP A 86 -1.52 -18.23 -16.90
C ASP A 86 -0.11 -18.63 -16.41
N GLY A 87 0.02 -19.00 -15.13
CA GLY A 87 1.29 -19.43 -14.54
C GLY A 87 2.32 -18.32 -14.33
N LEU A 88 1.91 -17.07 -14.42
CA LEU A 88 2.80 -15.91 -14.26
C LEU A 88 3.14 -15.63 -12.79
N VAL A 89 2.23 -15.96 -11.88
CA VAL A 89 2.42 -15.84 -10.43
C VAL A 89 1.82 -17.05 -9.74
N ILE A 90 2.67 -17.85 -9.14
CA ILE A 90 2.25 -19.06 -8.41
C ILE A 90 2.47 -18.92 -6.90
N ALA A 91 3.54 -18.25 -6.48
CA ALA A 91 3.78 -17.97 -5.07
C ALA A 91 3.80 -16.46 -4.82
N TYR A 92 3.31 -16.05 -3.66
CA TYR A 92 3.16 -14.64 -3.28
C TYR A 92 3.49 -14.45 -1.80
N ALA A 93 4.23 -13.41 -1.48
CA ALA A 93 4.32 -12.89 -0.12
C ALA A 93 4.27 -11.37 -0.18
N GLY A 94 3.33 -10.78 0.55
CA GLY A 94 3.15 -9.34 0.61
C GLY A 94 3.10 -8.85 2.05
N VAL A 95 3.72 -7.70 2.30
CA VAL A 95 3.74 -7.02 3.59
C VAL A 95 3.23 -5.61 3.46
N PRO A 96 2.54 -5.08 4.47
CA PRO A 96 2.11 -3.70 4.45
C PRO A 96 3.30 -2.75 4.56
N LEU A 97 3.21 -1.62 3.89
CA LEU A 97 4.17 -0.54 3.92
C LEU A 97 3.62 0.58 4.79
N PHE A 98 4.36 0.99 5.81
CA PHE A 98 3.96 2.04 6.73
C PHE A 98 4.90 3.25 6.64
N ASP A 99 4.36 4.45 6.82
CA ASP A 99 5.14 5.64 7.07
C ASP A 99 5.64 5.72 8.52
N ALA A 100 6.47 6.71 8.81
CA ALA A 100 7.01 6.93 10.16
C ALA A 100 5.92 7.23 11.21
N GLY A 101 4.73 7.66 10.80
CA GLY A 101 3.57 7.88 11.66
C GLY A 101 2.68 6.65 11.84
N GLY A 102 3.02 5.51 11.21
CA GLY A 102 2.23 4.29 11.23
C GLY A 102 1.04 4.29 10.25
N GLY A 103 0.96 5.28 9.36
CA GLY A 103 -0.01 5.31 8.27
C GLY A 103 0.32 4.26 7.21
N THR A 104 -0.70 3.63 6.64
CA THR A 104 -0.51 2.65 5.56
C THR A 104 -0.25 3.38 4.24
N LEU A 105 0.93 3.19 3.67
CA LEU A 105 1.33 3.73 2.37
C LEU A 105 0.96 2.81 1.22
N GLY A 106 0.90 1.51 1.48
CA GLY A 106 0.68 0.52 0.43
C GLY A 106 1.19 -0.86 0.81
N THR A 107 1.75 -1.55 -0.17
CA THR A 107 2.20 -2.94 -0.04
C THR A 107 3.49 -3.15 -0.83
N LEU A 108 4.45 -3.83 -0.22
CA LEU A 108 5.58 -4.42 -0.91
C LEU A 108 5.37 -5.92 -1.00
N CYS A 109 5.49 -6.49 -2.19
CA CYS A 109 5.30 -7.92 -2.40
C CYS A 109 6.36 -8.53 -3.28
N VAL A 110 6.64 -9.80 -3.01
CA VAL A 110 7.51 -10.68 -3.76
C VAL A 110 6.72 -11.86 -4.30
N MET A 111 7.07 -12.31 -5.48
CA MET A 111 6.33 -13.36 -6.18
C MET A 111 7.29 -14.29 -6.90
N ASP A 112 6.82 -15.51 -7.17
CA ASP A 112 7.52 -16.50 -7.97
C ASP A 112 6.58 -17.17 -8.97
N THR A 113 7.11 -17.62 -10.08
CA THR A 113 6.40 -18.38 -11.12
C THR A 113 6.25 -19.86 -10.79
N ARG A 114 6.77 -20.28 -9.64
CA ARG A 114 6.72 -21.64 -9.12
C ARG A 114 6.18 -21.66 -7.70
N PRO A 115 5.64 -22.77 -7.21
CA PRO A 115 5.34 -22.94 -5.80
C PRO A 115 6.60 -22.69 -4.97
N ARG A 116 6.45 -21.94 -3.88
CA ARG A 116 7.58 -21.56 -3.03
C ARG A 116 7.17 -21.54 -1.58
N VAL A 117 7.93 -22.22 -0.74
CA VAL A 117 7.80 -22.09 0.71
C VAL A 117 8.56 -20.82 1.12
N TRP A 118 7.84 -19.81 1.57
CA TRP A 118 8.44 -18.61 2.11
C TRP A 118 8.97 -18.88 3.50
N THR A 119 10.29 -18.82 3.67
CA THR A 119 10.92 -19.02 4.97
C THR A 119 10.74 -17.79 5.86
N ARG A 120 10.86 -18.00 7.18
CA ARG A 120 10.83 -16.90 8.14
C ARG A 120 11.88 -15.84 7.82
N GLU A 121 13.10 -16.26 7.51
CA GLU A 121 14.19 -15.34 7.14
C GLU A 121 13.85 -14.50 5.90
N GLN A 122 13.24 -15.09 4.87
CA GLN A 122 12.81 -14.36 3.68
C GLN A 122 11.74 -13.32 4.00
N LEU A 123 10.80 -13.65 4.87
CA LEU A 123 9.77 -12.73 5.31
C LEU A 123 10.34 -11.60 6.17
N GLU A 124 11.27 -11.88 7.06
CA GLU A 124 11.98 -10.88 7.87
C GLU A 124 12.73 -9.89 6.96
N ARG A 125 13.47 -10.38 5.97
CA ARG A 125 14.14 -9.52 4.98
C ARG A 125 13.16 -8.67 4.17
N LEU A 126 12.00 -9.23 3.82
CA LEU A 126 10.96 -8.47 3.11
C LEU A 126 10.41 -7.34 3.99
N TYR A 127 10.20 -7.60 5.29
CA TYR A 127 9.82 -6.58 6.26
C TYR A 127 10.88 -5.49 6.40
N ASP A 128 12.15 -5.86 6.50
CA ASP A 128 13.27 -4.90 6.62
C ASP A 128 13.32 -3.96 5.41
N VAL A 129 13.18 -4.51 4.21
CA VAL A 129 13.13 -3.72 2.97
C VAL A 129 11.91 -2.79 2.95
N ALA A 130 10.76 -3.27 3.37
CA ALA A 130 9.54 -2.48 3.46
C ALA A 130 9.68 -1.35 4.51
N TRP A 131 10.30 -1.65 5.65
CA TRP A 131 10.55 -0.66 6.70
C TRP A 131 11.47 0.47 6.21
N VAL A 132 12.60 0.11 5.59
CA VAL A 132 13.53 1.08 5.02
C VAL A 132 12.83 1.97 4.00
N LEU A 133 12.06 1.39 3.09
CA LEU A 133 11.32 2.15 2.07
C LEU A 133 10.31 3.10 2.70
N GLY A 134 9.54 2.65 3.68
CA GLY A 134 8.52 3.46 4.34
C GLY A 134 9.09 4.65 5.11
N HIS A 135 10.33 4.55 5.61
CA HIS A 135 10.98 5.59 6.39
C HIS A 135 11.95 6.47 5.59
N ALA A 136 12.56 5.92 4.54
CA ALA A 136 13.54 6.64 3.72
C ALA A 136 12.91 7.58 2.69
N VAL A 137 11.68 7.29 2.25
CA VAL A 137 10.98 8.10 1.27
C VAL A 137 10.14 9.15 1.99
N ASP A 138 10.36 10.42 1.66
CA ASP A 138 9.47 11.48 2.13
C ASP A 138 8.14 11.40 1.37
N TRP A 139 7.20 10.63 1.92
CA TRP A 139 5.84 10.47 1.41
C TRP A 139 4.96 11.71 1.63
N ARG A 140 5.54 12.83 2.02
CA ARG A 140 4.80 14.06 2.21
C ARG A 140 4.17 14.49 0.90
N ALA A 141 2.92 14.03 0.71
CA ALA A 141 1.99 14.89 0.01
C ALA A 141 2.09 16.27 0.67
N PRO A 142 2.09 17.39 -0.09
CA PRO A 142 2.07 18.70 0.53
C PRO A 142 0.98 18.66 1.60
N ARG A 143 1.39 18.78 2.87
CA ARG A 143 0.47 18.86 3.99
C ARG A 143 -0.53 19.93 3.60
N ARG A 144 -1.79 19.57 3.49
CA ARG A 144 -2.82 20.58 3.66
C ARG A 144 -2.42 21.31 4.93
N PRO A 145 -2.26 22.66 4.91
CA PRO A 145 -2.19 23.39 6.16
C PRO A 145 -3.32 22.83 7.00
N ALA A 146 -3.01 22.38 8.20
CA ALA A 146 -4.02 21.87 9.12
C ALA A 146 -5.14 22.89 9.03
N SER A 147 -6.31 22.47 8.56
CA SER A 147 -7.47 23.33 8.53
C SER A 147 -7.54 23.86 9.95
N GLU A 148 -7.40 25.18 10.09
CA GLU A 148 -7.50 25.83 11.39
C GLU A 148 -8.66 25.18 12.11
N PRO A 149 -8.46 24.76 13.38
CA PRO A 149 -9.54 24.18 14.13
C PRO A 149 -10.71 25.14 13.97
N ARG A 150 -11.83 24.68 13.45
CA ARG A 150 -13.04 25.49 13.35
C ARG A 150 -13.23 26.07 14.72
N GLN A 151 -12.95 27.38 14.86
CA GLN A 151 -13.24 28.08 16.07
C GLN A 151 -14.71 27.80 16.37
N TRP A 152 -14.93 27.04 17.40
CA TRP A 152 -16.25 26.81 17.95
C TRP A 152 -16.83 28.19 18.26
N ARG A 153 -17.64 28.74 17.36
CA ARG A 153 -18.43 29.92 17.67
C ARG A 153 -19.42 29.51 18.73
N ARG A 154 -19.21 29.97 19.95
CA ARG A 154 -20.22 29.87 20.99
C ARG A 154 -21.52 30.45 20.45
N PRO A 155 -22.67 29.76 20.58
CA PRO A 155 -23.95 30.37 20.31
C PRO A 155 -24.06 31.62 21.21
N THR A 156 -24.21 32.78 20.60
CA THR A 156 -24.56 33.99 21.34
C THR A 156 -25.83 33.73 22.09
N ALA A 157 -25.78 33.72 23.41
CA ALA A 157 -26.96 33.66 24.26
C ALA A 157 -27.81 34.87 23.91
N GLY A 158 -28.94 34.62 23.24
CA GLY A 158 -29.96 35.61 23.01
C GLY A 158 -30.55 36.04 24.35
N HIS A 159 -30.26 37.26 24.74
CA HIS A 159 -30.97 37.92 25.83
C HIS A 159 -32.39 38.19 25.36
N GLY A 160 -33.26 37.23 25.58
CA GLY A 160 -34.71 37.44 25.54
C GLY A 160 -35.17 37.90 26.91
N THR A 161 -35.30 39.17 27.10
CA THR A 161 -36.02 39.73 28.25
C THR A 161 -37.52 39.44 28.07
N PRO A 162 -38.17 38.83 29.03
CA PRO A 162 -39.64 38.77 29.01
C PRO A 162 -40.19 40.12 29.52
N HIS A 163 -40.96 40.77 28.70
CA HIS A 163 -41.74 41.92 29.06
C HIS A 163 -42.99 41.46 29.83
N PRO A 164 -43.33 42.00 31.02
CA PRO A 164 -44.59 41.67 31.67
C PRO A 164 -45.67 42.58 31.08
N SER A 165 -46.66 42.00 30.45
CA SER A 165 -47.89 42.70 30.11
C SER A 165 -48.79 42.72 31.35
N GLN A 166 -49.05 43.94 31.81
CA GLN A 166 -50.18 44.23 32.67
C GLN A 166 -51.41 44.49 31.78
N GLY A 167 -52.54 44.07 32.26
CA GLY A 167 -53.87 44.41 31.74
C GLY A 167 -54.91 43.33 32.05
#